data_46bf8e7e404ebbc386a685995cd955ef
#
_entry.id   46bf8e7e404ebbc386a685995cd955ef
#
_cell.length_a   1.000
_cell.length_b   1.000
_cell.length_c   1.000
_cell.angle_alpha   90.00
_cell.angle_beta   90.00
_cell.angle_gamma   90.00
#
_symmetry.space_group_name_H-M   'P 1'
#
loop_
_entity.id
_entity.type
_entity.pdbx_description
1 polymer ?
#
loop_
_entity_poly.entity_id
_entity_poly.type
_entity_poly.pdbx_seq_one_letter_code
_entity_poly.pdbx_strand_id
1 'polypeptide(L)'
;MLTTDHLDDVIAGLSFLKKLPHVDANRIAIAGHSFGGQLTLLAAERDSSVRAAVTFGAAAGSWEDWPELRERLLSAVRKTSAPLMLIHASNDYSTAPGNAMAAERKRMGKPRVLKIYPAIGKTSEEGHNFVYSAVDRWETDVFKFLDANVR
;
A
#
# COMPACT_ATOMS: atom_id res chain seq x y z
N MET A 1 -8.55 -6.15 13.43
CA MET A 1 -8.78 -4.97 14.27
C MET A 1 -8.30 -3.73 13.51
N LEU A 2 -9.11 -3.22 12.59
CA LEU A 2 -8.91 -1.93 11.95
C LEU A 2 -9.80 -0.95 12.72
N THR A 3 -9.32 -0.52 13.89
CA THR A 3 -10.01 0.50 14.66
C THR A 3 -9.88 1.83 13.93
N THR A 4 -10.90 2.63 14.01
CA THR A 4 -10.99 3.95 13.39
C THR A 4 -9.86 4.89 13.80
N ASP A 5 -9.32 4.74 15.02
CA ASP A 5 -8.36 5.67 15.61
C ASP A 5 -7.07 5.79 14.81
N HIS A 6 -6.44 4.67 14.44
CA HIS A 6 -5.21 4.71 13.61
C HIS A 6 -5.43 5.29 12.22
N LEU A 7 -6.59 5.02 11.60
CA LEU A 7 -6.92 5.61 10.32
C LEU A 7 -7.18 7.11 10.47
N ASP A 8 -7.83 7.53 11.52
CA ASP A 8 -8.10 8.94 11.80
C ASP A 8 -6.79 9.72 12.04
N ASP A 9 -5.80 9.11 12.70
CA ASP A 9 -4.46 9.69 12.85
C ASP A 9 -3.77 9.88 11.49
N VAL A 10 -3.84 8.88 10.59
CA VAL A 10 -3.29 9.00 9.23
C VAL A 10 -3.98 10.13 8.45
N ILE A 11 -5.30 10.23 8.52
CA ILE A 11 -6.06 11.30 7.86
C ILE A 11 -5.74 12.67 8.45
N ALA A 12 -5.56 12.75 9.76
CA ALA A 12 -5.12 13.99 10.42
C ALA A 12 -3.72 14.40 9.95
N GLY A 13 -2.79 13.44 9.82
CA GLY A 13 -1.45 13.66 9.27
C GLY A 13 -1.49 14.18 7.83
N LEU A 14 -2.30 13.57 6.95
CA LEU A 14 -2.51 14.06 5.58
C LEU A 14 -3.08 15.48 5.57
N SER A 15 -4.06 15.75 6.41
CA SER A 15 -4.68 17.07 6.54
C SER A 15 -3.69 18.13 7.03
N PHE A 16 -2.78 17.75 7.94
CA PHE A 16 -1.71 18.61 8.40
C PHE A 16 -0.71 18.92 7.28
N LEU A 17 -0.22 17.90 6.56
CA LEU A 17 0.73 18.07 5.44
C LEU A 17 0.18 19.03 4.39
N LYS A 18 -1.09 18.91 4.02
CA LYS A 18 -1.75 19.77 3.02
C LYS A 18 -1.78 21.26 3.38
N LYS A 19 -1.62 21.59 4.67
CA LYS A 19 -1.62 22.99 5.16
C LYS A 19 -0.21 23.60 5.20
N LEU A 20 0.83 22.80 5.01
CA LEU A 20 2.20 23.31 5.04
C LEU A 20 2.50 24.12 3.79
N PRO A 21 3.09 25.33 3.91
CA PRO A 21 3.25 26.26 2.79
C PRO A 21 4.22 25.77 1.70
N HIS A 22 5.06 24.78 2.01
CA HIS A 22 6.02 24.19 1.07
C HIS A 22 5.58 22.84 0.51
N VAL A 23 4.35 22.40 0.81
CA VAL A 23 3.76 21.14 0.31
C VAL A 23 2.72 21.48 -0.75
N ASP A 24 2.85 20.83 -1.91
CA ASP A 24 1.80 20.87 -2.92
C ASP A 24 0.71 19.85 -2.54
N ALA A 25 -0.41 20.34 -2.03
CA ALA A 25 -1.53 19.53 -1.59
C ALA A 25 -2.16 18.66 -2.70
N ASN A 26 -1.89 18.96 -3.97
CA ASN A 26 -2.36 18.20 -5.12
C ASN A 26 -1.38 17.08 -5.55
N ARG A 27 -0.24 16.98 -4.90
CA ARG A 27 0.87 16.08 -5.26
C ARG A 27 1.31 15.22 -4.07
N ILE A 28 0.35 14.59 -3.38
CA ILE A 28 0.61 13.77 -2.20
C ILE A 28 0.41 12.29 -2.56
N ALA A 29 1.41 11.49 -2.25
CA ALA A 29 1.32 10.03 -2.23
C ALA A 29 1.39 9.52 -0.79
N ILE A 30 0.92 8.30 -0.58
CA ILE A 30 1.01 7.61 0.72
C ILE A 30 1.68 6.25 0.52
N ALA A 31 2.57 5.89 1.44
CA ALA A 31 3.22 4.59 1.45
C ALA A 31 3.20 3.98 2.84
N GLY A 32 3.14 2.64 2.91
CA GLY A 32 3.16 1.96 4.19
C GLY A 32 3.54 0.49 4.10
N HIS A 33 4.06 -0.04 5.20
CA HIS A 33 4.49 -1.42 5.35
C HIS A 33 3.57 -2.17 6.30
N SER A 34 3.27 -3.43 5.99
CA SER A 34 2.52 -4.34 6.86
C SER A 34 1.16 -3.74 7.29
N PHE A 35 0.94 -3.52 8.57
CA PHE A 35 -0.24 -2.80 9.08
C PHE A 35 -0.35 -1.37 8.52
N GLY A 36 0.79 -0.66 8.40
CA GLY A 36 0.83 0.65 7.72
C GLY A 36 0.42 0.58 6.26
N GLY A 37 0.68 -0.54 5.57
CA GLY A 37 0.19 -0.80 4.21
C GLY A 37 -1.34 -0.97 4.17
N GLN A 38 -1.95 -1.59 5.18
CA GLN A 38 -3.41 -1.66 5.31
C GLN A 38 -4.00 -0.25 5.50
N LEU A 39 -3.41 0.54 6.40
CA LEU A 39 -3.82 1.94 6.64
C LEU A 39 -3.65 2.80 5.38
N THR A 40 -2.61 2.56 4.58
CA THR A 40 -2.39 3.23 3.29
C THR A 40 -3.57 3.02 2.33
N LEU A 41 -4.07 1.79 2.20
CA LEU A 41 -5.22 1.48 1.35
C LEU A 41 -6.50 2.14 1.85
N LEU A 42 -6.72 2.13 3.17
CA LEU A 42 -7.89 2.73 3.79
C LEU A 42 -7.87 4.27 3.71
N ALA A 43 -6.69 4.86 3.88
CA ALA A 43 -6.52 6.31 3.73
C ALA A 43 -6.74 6.76 2.28
N ALA A 44 -6.21 6.00 1.29
CA ALA A 44 -6.43 6.28 -0.13
C ALA A 44 -7.89 6.08 -0.57
N GLU A 45 -8.67 5.24 0.12
CA GLU A 45 -10.12 5.15 -0.06
C GLU A 45 -10.83 6.39 0.48
N ARG A 46 -10.43 6.84 1.68
CA ARG A 46 -11.11 7.91 2.42
C ARG A 46 -10.75 9.32 1.92
N ASP A 47 -9.54 9.50 1.41
CA ASP A 47 -9.03 10.77 0.91
C ASP A 47 -8.74 10.69 -0.60
N SER A 48 -9.68 11.17 -1.41
CA SER A 48 -9.59 11.15 -2.87
C SER A 48 -8.50 12.08 -3.46
N SER A 49 -7.89 12.93 -2.64
CA SER A 49 -6.76 13.77 -3.06
C SER A 49 -5.42 13.03 -3.08
N VAL A 50 -5.35 11.82 -2.50
CA VAL A 50 -4.16 10.96 -2.61
C VAL A 50 -3.94 10.58 -4.07
N ARG A 51 -2.78 10.93 -4.62
CA ARG A 51 -2.44 10.75 -6.04
C ARG A 51 -1.84 9.40 -6.37
N ALA A 52 -1.25 8.73 -5.39
CA ALA A 52 -0.70 7.37 -5.52
C ALA A 52 -0.62 6.71 -4.15
N ALA A 53 -0.76 5.39 -4.09
CA ALA A 53 -0.59 4.62 -2.87
C ALA A 53 0.32 3.41 -3.12
N VAL A 54 1.32 3.23 -2.25
CA VAL A 54 2.31 2.16 -2.31
C VAL A 54 2.23 1.33 -1.04
N THR A 55 2.12 0.02 -1.17
CA THR A 55 2.10 -0.89 -0.02
C THR A 55 3.19 -1.92 -0.11
N PHE A 56 3.85 -2.17 1.02
CA PHE A 56 4.84 -3.23 1.19
C PHE A 56 4.28 -4.26 2.17
N GLY A 57 4.12 -5.51 1.77
CA GLY A 57 3.69 -6.59 2.63
C GLY A 57 2.32 -6.38 3.31
N ALA A 58 1.44 -5.58 2.74
CA ALA A 58 0.15 -5.26 3.36
C ALA A 58 -0.67 -6.52 3.61
N ALA A 59 -1.05 -6.74 4.87
CA ALA A 59 -1.82 -7.87 5.35
C ALA A 59 -1.16 -9.26 5.17
N ALA A 60 0.13 -9.35 4.86
CA ALA A 60 0.80 -10.62 4.59
C ALA A 60 0.67 -11.63 5.74
N GLY A 61 0.78 -11.19 6.99
CA GLY A 61 0.68 -12.03 8.18
C GLY A 61 -0.73 -12.21 8.75
N SER A 62 -1.75 -11.60 8.13
CA SER A 62 -3.13 -11.63 8.68
C SER A 62 -4.20 -12.00 7.65
N TRP A 63 -3.82 -12.14 6.39
CA TRP A 63 -4.75 -12.35 5.29
C TRP A 63 -5.55 -13.65 5.40
N GLU A 64 -4.89 -14.74 5.78
CA GLU A 64 -5.52 -16.06 5.83
C GLU A 64 -6.50 -16.19 6.99
N ASP A 65 -6.16 -15.59 8.12
CA ASP A 65 -6.89 -15.81 9.38
C ASP A 65 -8.07 -14.84 9.58
N TRP A 66 -8.14 -13.74 8.79
CA TRP A 66 -9.09 -12.64 9.04
C TRP A 66 -9.94 -12.33 7.80
N PRO A 67 -11.04 -13.06 7.55
CA PRO A 67 -11.92 -12.84 6.38
C PRO A 67 -12.50 -11.43 6.30
N GLU A 68 -12.85 -10.83 7.45
CA GLU A 68 -13.39 -9.47 7.52
C GLU A 68 -12.34 -8.44 7.08
N LEU A 69 -11.08 -8.64 7.43
CA LEU A 69 -9.98 -7.81 6.96
C LEU A 69 -9.82 -7.91 5.45
N ARG A 70 -9.86 -9.12 4.89
CA ARG A 70 -9.79 -9.34 3.44
C ARG A 70 -10.87 -8.54 2.72
N GLU A 71 -12.12 -8.72 3.11
CA GLU A 71 -13.24 -8.01 2.46
C GLU A 71 -13.12 -6.50 2.65
N ARG A 72 -12.70 -6.04 3.82
CA ARG A 72 -12.48 -4.61 4.09
C ARG A 72 -11.42 -4.01 3.16
N LEU A 73 -10.28 -4.69 2.95
CA LEU A 73 -9.22 -4.22 2.07
C LEU A 73 -9.62 -4.33 0.59
N LEU A 74 -10.30 -5.40 0.18
CA LEU A 74 -10.85 -5.52 -1.17
C LEU A 74 -11.87 -4.41 -1.46
N SER A 75 -12.71 -4.07 -0.49
CA SER A 75 -13.62 -2.91 -0.59
C SER A 75 -12.85 -1.60 -0.78
N ALA A 76 -11.77 -1.38 -0.03
CA ALA A 76 -10.94 -0.19 -0.16
C ALA A 76 -10.30 -0.09 -1.56
N VAL A 77 -9.73 -1.17 -2.07
CA VAL A 77 -9.13 -1.15 -3.42
C VAL A 77 -10.16 -0.99 -4.54
N ARG A 78 -11.41 -1.42 -4.33
CA ARG A 78 -12.51 -1.14 -5.25
C ARG A 78 -12.86 0.35 -5.29
N LYS A 79 -12.92 1.00 -4.14
CA LYS A 79 -13.40 2.38 -4.00
C LYS A 79 -12.35 3.43 -4.32
N THR A 80 -11.10 3.23 -3.91
CA THR A 80 -10.06 4.23 -4.15
C THR A 80 -9.88 4.54 -5.64
N SER A 81 -9.72 5.83 -5.96
CA SER A 81 -9.35 6.31 -7.30
C SER A 81 -7.84 6.30 -7.52
N ALA A 82 -7.04 6.37 -6.47
CA ALA A 82 -5.59 6.41 -6.56
C ALA A 82 -5.02 5.18 -7.29
N PRO A 83 -4.05 5.33 -8.19
CA PRO A 83 -3.21 4.24 -8.65
C PRO A 83 -2.54 3.52 -7.47
N LEU A 84 -2.51 2.19 -7.52
CA LEU A 84 -1.94 1.36 -6.47
C LEU A 84 -0.68 0.64 -6.93
N MET A 85 0.35 0.63 -6.10
CA MET A 85 1.50 -0.24 -6.22
C MET A 85 1.54 -1.18 -5.01
N LEU A 86 1.43 -2.48 -5.29
CA LEU A 86 1.34 -3.55 -4.29
C LEU A 86 2.64 -4.35 -4.36
N ILE A 87 3.37 -4.42 -3.26
CA ILE A 87 4.74 -4.95 -3.24
C ILE A 87 4.88 -6.03 -2.16
N HIS A 88 5.50 -7.15 -2.54
CA HIS A 88 5.91 -8.23 -1.65
C HIS A 88 7.30 -8.76 -2.06
N ALA A 89 8.01 -9.41 -1.14
CA ALA A 89 9.03 -10.39 -1.50
C ALA A 89 8.37 -11.77 -1.67
N SER A 90 8.94 -12.65 -2.48
CA SER A 90 8.36 -13.98 -2.73
C SER A 90 8.34 -14.89 -1.50
N ASN A 91 9.19 -14.61 -0.50
CA ASN A 91 9.23 -15.26 0.80
C ASN A 91 8.60 -14.44 1.93
N ASP A 92 7.76 -13.45 1.64
CA ASP A 92 6.90 -12.82 2.64
C ASP A 92 5.99 -13.86 3.32
N TYR A 93 5.40 -13.56 4.46
CA TYR A 93 4.45 -14.46 5.14
C TYR A 93 3.35 -14.97 4.20
N SER A 94 2.83 -14.10 3.34
CA SER A 94 1.95 -14.44 2.23
C SER A 94 2.02 -13.36 1.14
N THR A 95 2.01 -13.77 -0.13
CA THR A 95 1.81 -12.87 -1.27
C THR A 95 0.36 -12.84 -1.74
N ALA A 96 -0.51 -13.65 -1.13
CA ALA A 96 -1.92 -13.74 -1.49
C ALA A 96 -2.66 -12.39 -1.43
N PRO A 97 -2.45 -11.52 -0.41
CA PRO A 97 -3.12 -10.22 -0.37
C PRO A 97 -2.78 -9.35 -1.59
N GLY A 98 -1.51 -9.25 -1.96
CA GLY A 98 -1.09 -8.49 -3.15
C GLY A 98 -1.72 -9.02 -4.43
N ASN A 99 -1.71 -10.34 -4.62
CA ASN A 99 -2.32 -11.00 -5.77
C ASN A 99 -3.83 -10.75 -5.84
N ALA A 100 -4.56 -10.94 -4.73
CA ALA A 100 -6.01 -10.75 -4.67
C ALA A 100 -6.42 -9.29 -4.96
N MET A 101 -5.75 -8.34 -4.32
CA MET A 101 -6.00 -6.91 -4.52
C MET A 101 -5.67 -6.46 -5.95
N ALA A 102 -4.57 -6.95 -6.53
CA ALA A 102 -4.22 -6.65 -7.92
C ALA A 102 -5.24 -7.25 -8.91
N ALA A 103 -5.70 -8.48 -8.66
CA ALA A 103 -6.74 -9.12 -9.47
C ALA A 103 -8.06 -8.33 -9.42
N GLU A 104 -8.45 -7.87 -8.24
CA GLU A 104 -9.65 -7.05 -8.05
C GLU A 104 -9.55 -5.71 -8.81
N ARG A 105 -8.41 -5.03 -8.73
CA ARG A 105 -8.15 -3.80 -9.50
C ARG A 105 -8.18 -4.06 -11.02
N LYS A 106 -7.63 -5.20 -11.46
CA LYS A 106 -7.68 -5.62 -12.86
C LYS A 106 -9.11 -5.80 -13.34
N ARG A 107 -9.93 -6.52 -12.56
CA ARG A 107 -11.35 -6.76 -12.86
C ARG A 107 -12.12 -5.45 -13.04
N MET A 108 -11.76 -4.41 -12.31
CA MET A 108 -12.39 -3.09 -12.38
C MET A 108 -11.76 -2.13 -13.40
N GLY A 109 -10.76 -2.56 -14.18
CA GLY A 109 -10.07 -1.68 -15.12
C GLY A 109 -9.29 -0.53 -14.48
N LYS A 110 -8.96 -0.64 -13.18
CA LYS A 110 -8.29 0.44 -12.43
C LYS A 110 -6.76 0.32 -12.48
N PRO A 111 -6.01 1.44 -12.48
CA PRO A 111 -4.55 1.45 -12.49
C PRO A 111 -3.95 0.71 -11.29
N ARG A 112 -3.03 -0.20 -11.55
CA ARG A 112 -2.29 -0.95 -10.53
C ARG A 112 -0.95 -1.42 -11.06
N VAL A 113 -0.01 -1.61 -10.13
CA VAL A 113 1.24 -2.34 -10.32
C VAL A 113 1.32 -3.39 -9.21
N LEU A 114 1.61 -4.63 -9.55
CA LEU A 114 1.96 -5.67 -8.60
C LEU A 114 3.44 -6.03 -8.82
N LYS A 115 4.24 -5.96 -7.77
CA LYS A 115 5.64 -6.38 -7.77
C LYS A 115 5.84 -7.45 -6.69
N ILE A 116 6.30 -8.61 -7.11
CA ILE A 116 6.77 -9.66 -6.20
C ILE A 116 8.26 -9.83 -6.50
N TYR A 117 9.09 -9.31 -5.61
CA TYR A 117 10.54 -9.42 -5.73
C TYR A 117 11.03 -10.82 -5.35
N PRO A 118 12.18 -11.27 -5.86
CA PRO A 118 12.81 -12.51 -5.41
C PRO A 118 12.95 -12.53 -3.89
N ALA A 119 13.09 -13.74 -3.33
CA ALA A 119 13.27 -13.93 -1.89
C ALA A 119 14.42 -13.08 -1.35
N ILE A 120 14.22 -12.49 -0.19
CA ILE A 120 15.21 -11.71 0.56
C ILE A 120 15.51 -12.46 1.85
N GLY A 121 16.79 -12.77 2.04
CA GLY A 121 17.17 -13.62 3.18
C GLY A 121 16.65 -15.05 3.05
N LYS A 122 16.44 -15.72 4.19
CA LYS A 122 16.05 -17.14 4.28
C LYS A 122 14.72 -17.37 4.98
N THR A 123 14.18 -16.37 5.65
CA THR A 123 12.97 -16.46 6.47
C THR A 123 11.84 -15.61 5.91
N SER A 124 10.62 -15.92 6.30
CA SER A 124 9.46 -15.08 5.94
C SER A 124 9.53 -13.71 6.60
N GLU A 125 10.12 -13.61 7.78
CA GLU A 125 10.34 -12.33 8.45
C GLU A 125 11.30 -11.43 7.68
N GLU A 126 12.41 -11.98 7.17
CA GLU A 126 13.34 -11.23 6.31
C GLU A 126 12.67 -10.79 5.01
N GLY A 127 11.87 -11.68 4.40
CA GLY A 127 11.07 -11.36 3.23
C GLY A 127 10.02 -10.28 3.52
N HIS A 128 9.37 -10.32 4.68
CA HIS A 128 8.39 -9.31 5.09
C HIS A 128 9.04 -7.93 5.30
N ASN A 129 10.21 -7.92 5.94
CA ASN A 129 10.92 -6.69 6.31
C ASN A 129 11.88 -6.18 5.21
N PHE A 130 11.83 -6.71 3.99
CA PHE A 130 12.74 -6.32 2.93
C PHE A 130 12.69 -4.84 2.56
N VAL A 131 11.58 -4.18 2.85
CA VAL A 131 11.43 -2.73 2.64
C VAL A 131 12.53 -1.93 3.33
N TYR A 132 13.05 -2.42 4.45
CA TYR A 132 14.12 -1.77 5.22
C TYR A 132 15.52 -2.27 4.85
N SER A 133 15.65 -3.56 4.51
CA SER A 133 16.93 -4.23 4.34
C SER A 133 17.42 -4.32 2.88
N ALA A 134 16.54 -4.10 1.90
CA ALA A 134 16.84 -4.27 0.48
C ALA A 134 16.26 -3.12 -0.36
N VAL A 135 16.53 -1.89 0.04
CA VAL A 135 16.02 -0.66 -0.61
C VAL A 135 16.43 -0.60 -2.07
N ASP A 136 17.65 -1.01 -2.39
CA ASP A 136 18.19 -1.10 -3.76
C ASP A 136 17.34 -1.95 -4.71
N ARG A 137 16.53 -2.87 -4.18
CA ARG A 137 15.67 -3.74 -4.97
C ARG A 137 14.41 -3.05 -5.47
N TRP A 138 13.85 -2.16 -4.67
CA TRP A 138 12.53 -1.59 -4.94
C TRP A 138 12.51 -0.08 -5.22
N GLU A 139 13.53 0.66 -4.81
CA GLU A 139 13.51 2.13 -4.87
C GLU A 139 13.24 2.66 -6.29
N THR A 140 13.97 2.14 -7.28
CA THR A 140 13.81 2.57 -8.69
C THR A 140 12.38 2.38 -9.20
N ASP A 141 11.77 1.23 -8.91
CA ASP A 141 10.40 0.93 -9.34
C ASP A 141 9.38 1.85 -8.65
N VAL A 142 9.55 2.08 -7.34
CA VAL A 142 8.67 2.95 -6.55
C VAL A 142 8.76 4.39 -7.01
N PHE A 143 9.97 4.95 -7.14
CA PHE A 143 10.13 6.34 -7.59
C PHE A 143 9.62 6.54 -9.01
N LYS A 144 9.86 5.59 -9.92
CA LYS A 144 9.27 5.62 -11.26
C LYS A 144 7.74 5.62 -11.24
N PHE A 145 7.13 4.81 -10.36
CA PHE A 145 5.69 4.79 -10.17
C PHE A 145 5.17 6.12 -9.60
N LEU A 146 5.84 6.68 -8.60
CA LEU A 146 5.48 7.97 -8.02
C LEU A 146 5.61 9.10 -9.04
N ASP A 147 6.71 9.16 -9.78
CA ASP A 147 6.92 10.17 -10.84
C ASP A 147 5.83 10.13 -11.92
N ALA A 148 5.33 8.96 -12.24
CA ALA A 148 4.27 8.82 -13.23
C ALA A 148 2.88 9.27 -12.73
N ASN A 149 2.64 9.28 -11.40
CA ASN A 149 1.29 9.44 -10.84
C ASN A 149 1.13 10.68 -9.94
N VAL A 150 2.23 11.28 -9.47
CA VAL A 150 2.22 12.41 -8.51
C VAL A 150 2.61 13.74 -9.16
N ARG A 151 2.56 13.83 -10.46
CA ARG A 151 2.84 15.07 -11.23
C ARG A 151 1.64 16.01 -11.23
#